data_55f6f212a027ed8c05df47c4d9f1b348
#
_entry.id   55f6f212a027ed8c05df47c4d9f1b348
#
_cell.length_a   1.000
_cell.length_b   1.000
_cell.length_c   1.000
_cell.angle_alpha   90.00
_cell.angle_beta   90.00
_cell.angle_gamma   90.00
#
_symmetry.space_group_name_H-M   'P 1'
#
loop_
_entity.id
_entity.type
_entity.pdbx_description
1 polymer ?
#
loop_
_entity_poly.entity_id
_entity_poly.type
_entity_poly.pdbx_seq_one_letter_code
_entity_poly.pdbx_strand_id
1 'polypeptide(L)'
;MSAESNHIILKAPAADEPGVIFRQALRYRIGRPNRLNVQVGIYWIVIHSAECSETKSAAEALQAYAATMPPERPASWHYAVDVDSTTQSVREYDTAWHAPPLNPYSIGIEQAGRAKQLESDWADPYSAAMVDGQLVPLVAKLCRRHRILPRLVSDDLLKEALAEVEKAGTNPAARDMARRIYSGIVTHAQVSRVFKKSTHSDPGLHFPLEGVVSLVEQLIPPVELMAMGSLAHVGGG
;
A
#
# COMPACT_ATOMS: atom_id res chain seq x y z
N MET A 1 41.87 -23.06 -25.67
CA MET A 1 41.02 -23.28 -24.48
C MET A 1 40.15 -22.03 -24.32
N SER A 2 38.91 -22.09 -24.80
CA SER A 2 37.96 -21.00 -24.75
C SER A 2 37.28 -21.00 -23.38
N ALA A 3 37.40 -19.88 -22.66
CA ALA A 3 36.68 -19.68 -21.41
C ALA A 3 35.20 -19.56 -21.72
N GLU A 4 34.39 -20.55 -21.35
CA GLU A 4 32.96 -20.47 -21.34
C GLU A 4 32.56 -19.48 -20.24
N SER A 5 32.07 -18.33 -20.68
CA SER A 5 31.43 -17.34 -19.82
C SER A 5 30.10 -17.91 -19.33
N ASN A 6 30.06 -18.45 -18.13
CA ASN A 6 28.80 -18.79 -17.44
C ASN A 6 28.02 -17.51 -17.16
N HIS A 7 27.17 -17.09 -18.10
CA HIS A 7 26.13 -16.12 -17.85
C HIS A 7 25.10 -16.75 -16.92
N ILE A 8 25.21 -16.46 -15.63
CA ILE A 8 24.11 -16.67 -14.69
C ILE A 8 22.99 -15.76 -15.15
N ILE A 9 22.03 -16.33 -15.87
CA ILE A 9 20.77 -15.64 -16.16
C ILE A 9 20.07 -15.50 -14.80
N LEU A 10 20.26 -14.36 -14.14
CA LEU A 10 19.47 -14.00 -12.96
C LEU A 10 18.02 -13.94 -13.43
N LYS A 11 17.23 -14.93 -13.05
CA LYS A 11 15.78 -14.95 -13.29
C LYS A 11 15.22 -13.64 -12.78
N ALA A 12 14.48 -12.91 -13.63
CA ALA A 12 13.84 -11.67 -13.21
C ALA A 12 13.07 -11.93 -11.91
N PRO A 13 13.19 -11.06 -10.91
CA PRO A 13 12.51 -11.26 -9.63
C PRO A 13 11.00 -11.39 -9.87
N ALA A 14 10.38 -12.43 -9.29
CA ALA A 14 8.93 -12.61 -9.36
C ALA A 14 8.22 -11.58 -8.46
N ALA A 15 6.98 -11.22 -8.80
CA ALA A 15 6.12 -10.43 -7.92
C ALA A 15 5.84 -11.18 -6.60
N ASP A 16 5.46 -10.44 -5.55
CA ASP A 16 5.03 -11.03 -4.27
C ASP A 16 3.63 -11.66 -4.38
N GLU A 17 2.81 -11.21 -5.35
CA GLU A 17 1.49 -11.75 -5.67
C GLU A 17 1.52 -12.57 -6.96
N PRO A 18 0.90 -13.78 -6.98
CA PRO A 18 0.71 -14.55 -8.19
C PRO A 18 -0.13 -13.80 -9.24
N GLY A 19 0.30 -13.87 -10.50
CA GLY A 19 -0.41 -13.22 -11.61
C GLY A 19 -0.12 -11.71 -11.76
N VAL A 20 0.61 -11.11 -10.83
CA VAL A 20 1.02 -9.71 -10.91
C VAL A 20 2.31 -9.57 -11.71
N ILE A 21 2.39 -8.57 -12.58
CA ILE A 21 3.59 -8.24 -13.35
C ILE A 21 4.54 -7.44 -12.47
N PHE A 22 5.77 -7.94 -12.29
CA PHE A 22 6.81 -7.23 -11.53
C PHE A 22 7.81 -6.55 -12.46
N ARG A 23 8.03 -5.25 -12.23
CA ARG A 23 9.13 -4.48 -12.80
C ARG A 23 9.68 -3.52 -11.75
N GLN A 24 10.95 -3.70 -11.38
CA GLN A 24 11.57 -2.93 -10.31
C GLN A 24 11.56 -1.43 -10.58
N ALA A 25 11.04 -0.64 -9.64
CA ALA A 25 11.16 0.81 -9.63
C ALA A 25 12.63 1.23 -9.54
N LEU A 26 12.97 2.38 -10.14
CA LEU A 26 14.33 2.92 -10.06
C LEU A 26 14.68 3.43 -8.65
N ARG A 27 13.69 3.90 -7.90
CA ARG A 27 13.86 4.52 -6.58
C ARG A 27 13.17 3.69 -5.51
N TYR A 28 13.96 3.07 -4.65
CA TYR A 28 13.50 2.33 -3.48
C TYR A 28 14.69 2.10 -2.55
N ARG A 29 14.43 1.60 -1.36
CA ARG A 29 15.46 1.18 -0.42
C ARG A 29 15.29 -0.28 -0.07
N ILE A 30 16.36 -1.06 -0.18
CA ILE A 30 16.36 -2.48 0.20
C ILE A 30 16.05 -2.61 1.69
N GLY A 31 15.11 -3.48 2.02
CA GLY A 31 14.58 -3.66 3.35
C GLY A 31 13.73 -2.48 3.81
N ARG A 32 13.35 -2.50 5.09
CA ARG A 32 12.51 -1.49 5.74
C ARG A 32 13.21 -0.87 6.95
N PRO A 33 14.38 -0.23 6.76
CA PRO A 33 15.04 0.42 7.87
C PRO A 33 14.37 1.78 8.16
N ASN A 34 14.13 2.05 9.46
CA ASN A 34 13.72 3.36 9.92
C ASN A 34 14.89 4.38 9.89
N ARG A 35 14.68 5.59 10.40
CA ARG A 35 15.71 6.64 10.49
C ARG A 35 16.94 6.24 11.32
N LEU A 36 16.80 5.26 12.22
CA LEU A 36 17.89 4.73 13.05
C LEU A 36 18.53 3.47 12.42
N ASN A 37 18.23 3.18 11.16
CA ASN A 37 18.69 2.00 10.43
C ASN A 37 18.25 0.65 11.05
N VAL A 38 17.17 0.65 11.82
CA VAL A 38 16.55 -0.55 12.39
C VAL A 38 15.45 -1.06 11.46
N GLN A 39 15.49 -2.33 11.10
CA GLN A 39 14.42 -2.96 10.30
C GLN A 39 13.11 -2.94 11.06
N VAL A 40 12.05 -2.45 10.42
CA VAL A 40 10.73 -2.31 11.04
C VAL A 40 9.67 -3.19 10.36
N GLY A 41 8.49 -3.26 10.95
CA GLY A 41 7.34 -3.99 10.40
C GLY A 41 6.48 -3.12 9.50
N ILE A 42 5.52 -3.77 8.81
CA ILE A 42 4.49 -3.12 8.02
C ILE A 42 3.24 -3.01 8.90
N TYR A 43 2.66 -1.80 8.97
CA TYR A 43 1.51 -1.48 9.81
C TYR A 43 0.37 -0.82 9.03
N TRP A 44 0.66 -0.17 7.91
CA TRP A 44 -0.34 0.58 7.16
C TRP A 44 -0.34 0.23 5.68
N ILE A 45 -1.52 0.31 5.08
CA ILE A 45 -1.70 0.39 3.65
C ILE A 45 -2.09 1.83 3.35
N VAL A 46 -1.34 2.50 2.47
CA VAL A 46 -1.60 3.87 2.04
C VAL A 46 -2.18 3.84 0.64
N ILE A 47 -3.40 4.36 0.50
CA ILE A 47 -4.09 4.47 -0.79
C ILE A 47 -3.78 5.82 -1.40
N HIS A 48 -3.44 5.79 -2.69
CA HIS A 48 -3.14 6.94 -3.54
C HIS A 48 -4.04 6.96 -4.77
N SER A 49 -4.22 8.14 -5.39
CA SER A 49 -4.59 8.24 -6.81
C SER A 49 -3.41 8.80 -7.59
N ALA A 50 -3.11 8.19 -8.71
CA ALA A 50 -1.87 8.44 -9.47
C ALA A 50 -1.89 9.73 -10.30
N GLU A 51 -2.94 10.55 -10.20
CA GLU A 51 -3.16 11.77 -11.00
C GLU A 51 -3.09 11.52 -12.51
N CYS A 52 -3.49 10.34 -12.94
CA CYS A 52 -3.49 9.90 -14.34
C CYS A 52 -4.92 9.66 -14.87
N SER A 53 -5.01 9.40 -16.16
CA SER A 53 -6.27 9.03 -16.80
C SER A 53 -6.63 7.58 -16.51
N GLU A 54 -7.91 7.31 -16.42
CA GLU A 54 -8.50 5.99 -16.24
C GLU A 54 -8.49 5.23 -17.56
N THR A 55 -7.50 4.36 -17.73
CA THR A 55 -7.31 3.51 -18.90
C THR A 55 -6.95 2.08 -18.48
N LYS A 56 -7.18 1.12 -19.35
CA LYS A 56 -6.83 -0.30 -19.14
C LYS A 56 -5.32 -0.60 -19.07
N SER A 57 -4.50 0.39 -19.32
CA SER A 57 -3.04 0.28 -19.25
C SER A 57 -2.42 1.26 -18.27
N ALA A 58 -3.23 1.82 -17.37
CA ALA A 58 -2.74 2.80 -16.40
C ALA A 58 -1.75 2.19 -15.41
N ALA A 59 -2.02 0.97 -14.93
CA ALA A 59 -1.12 0.29 -14.00
C ALA A 59 0.25 -0.03 -14.61
N GLU A 60 0.29 -0.49 -15.87
CA GLU A 60 1.52 -0.74 -16.61
C GLU A 60 2.28 0.55 -16.92
N ALA A 61 1.56 1.62 -17.27
CA ALA A 61 2.17 2.93 -17.51
C ALA A 61 2.80 3.49 -16.22
N LEU A 62 2.13 3.36 -15.09
CA LEU A 62 2.65 3.72 -13.77
C LEU A 62 3.88 2.90 -13.41
N GLN A 63 3.86 1.59 -13.65
CA GLN A 63 5.00 0.72 -13.43
C GLN A 63 6.19 1.10 -14.32
N ALA A 64 5.96 1.39 -15.61
CA ALA A 64 7.00 1.85 -16.53
C ALA A 64 7.57 3.20 -16.08
N TYR A 65 6.73 4.11 -15.60
CA TYR A 65 7.15 5.40 -15.05
C TYR A 65 8.02 5.22 -13.80
N ALA A 66 7.61 4.38 -12.85
CA ALA A 66 8.41 4.08 -11.66
C ALA A 66 9.80 3.52 -11.98
N ALA A 67 9.90 2.71 -13.06
CA ALA A 67 11.15 2.13 -13.52
C ALA A 67 12.10 3.14 -14.20
N THR A 68 11.59 4.32 -14.59
CA THR A 68 12.34 5.37 -15.31
C THR A 68 12.28 6.73 -14.61
N MET A 69 11.77 6.77 -13.36
CA MET A 69 11.57 7.99 -12.58
C MET A 69 12.84 8.84 -12.53
N PRO A 70 12.77 10.13 -12.93
CA PRO A 70 13.94 10.99 -12.93
C PRO A 70 14.42 11.30 -11.50
N PRO A 71 15.72 11.56 -11.30
CA PRO A 71 16.31 11.80 -9.98
C PRO A 71 15.67 12.93 -9.20
N GLU A 72 15.14 13.93 -9.90
CA GLU A 72 14.54 15.15 -9.32
C GLU A 72 13.18 14.88 -8.66
N ARG A 73 12.55 13.75 -9.01
CA ARG A 73 11.26 13.34 -8.47
C ARG A 73 11.38 11.94 -7.85
N PRO A 74 12.06 11.79 -6.72
CA PRO A 74 12.27 10.48 -6.12
C PRO A 74 10.97 9.96 -5.49
N ALA A 75 10.18 9.22 -6.28
CA ALA A 75 8.99 8.55 -5.81
C ALA A 75 8.96 7.10 -6.27
N SER A 76 8.25 6.24 -5.56
CA SER A 76 7.93 4.88 -5.95
C SER A 76 6.79 4.35 -5.08
N TRP A 77 6.14 3.30 -5.54
CA TRP A 77 5.04 2.61 -4.86
C TRP A 77 5.24 1.10 -4.96
N HIS A 78 4.53 0.37 -4.13
CA HIS A 78 4.61 -1.09 -4.15
C HIS A 78 3.75 -1.64 -5.27
N TYR A 79 2.50 -1.20 -5.36
CA TYR A 79 1.53 -1.67 -6.33
C TYR A 79 0.88 -0.51 -7.08
N ALA A 80 0.46 -0.77 -8.32
CA ALA A 80 -0.46 0.07 -9.05
C ALA A 80 -1.60 -0.79 -9.60
N VAL A 81 -2.82 -0.22 -9.62
CA VAL A 81 -4.03 -0.88 -10.10
C VAL A 81 -4.76 -0.02 -11.11
N ASP A 82 -5.37 -0.67 -12.09
CA ASP A 82 -6.35 -0.11 -13.00
C ASP A 82 -7.56 -1.06 -13.12
N VAL A 83 -8.40 -0.91 -14.14
CA VAL A 83 -9.66 -1.64 -14.23
C VAL A 83 -9.48 -3.14 -14.44
N ASP A 84 -8.38 -3.61 -15.03
CA ASP A 84 -8.17 -5.01 -15.40
C ASP A 84 -6.79 -5.56 -15.01
N SER A 85 -5.92 -4.74 -14.40
CA SER A 85 -4.59 -5.20 -14.02
C SER A 85 -4.10 -4.67 -12.65
N THR A 86 -3.19 -5.44 -12.06
CA THR A 86 -2.39 -5.07 -10.91
C THR A 86 -0.92 -5.26 -11.26
N THR A 87 -0.10 -4.24 -11.05
CA THR A 87 1.35 -4.30 -11.25
C THR A 87 2.09 -4.07 -9.95
N GLN A 88 3.32 -4.59 -9.82
CA GLN A 88 4.20 -4.37 -8.66
C GLN A 88 5.51 -3.73 -9.08
N SER A 89 5.91 -2.67 -8.41
CA SER A 89 7.14 -1.91 -8.69
C SER A 89 8.19 -1.98 -7.58
N VAL A 90 7.79 -2.21 -6.34
CA VAL A 90 8.68 -2.42 -5.19
C VAL A 90 8.19 -3.63 -4.42
N ARG A 91 9.11 -4.48 -3.95
CA ARG A 91 8.73 -5.63 -3.12
C ARG A 91 8.19 -5.20 -1.78
N GLU A 92 7.27 -5.97 -1.23
CA GLU A 92 6.65 -5.65 0.05
C GLU A 92 7.65 -5.53 1.21
N TYR A 93 8.78 -6.23 1.14
CA TYR A 93 9.82 -6.17 2.17
C TYR A 93 10.87 -5.07 1.94
N ASP A 94 10.73 -4.32 0.85
CA ASP A 94 11.54 -3.14 0.57
C ASP A 94 10.75 -1.86 0.86
N THR A 95 11.43 -0.73 0.95
CA THR A 95 10.80 0.57 1.20
C THR A 95 10.56 1.30 -0.11
N ALA A 96 9.31 1.55 -0.45
CA ALA A 96 8.91 2.50 -1.49
C ALA A 96 8.87 3.93 -0.93
N TRP A 97 9.01 4.91 -1.81
CA TRP A 97 9.02 6.33 -1.46
C TRP A 97 7.73 6.99 -1.90
N HIS A 98 6.67 6.86 -1.10
CA HIS A 98 5.32 7.28 -1.46
C HIS A 98 4.60 8.16 -0.43
N ALA A 99 4.87 7.99 0.88
CA ALA A 99 4.14 8.70 1.93
C ALA A 99 5.02 8.95 3.19
N PRO A 100 5.99 9.89 3.14
CA PRO A 100 6.80 10.19 4.32
C PRO A 100 5.94 10.78 5.47
N PRO A 101 6.19 10.38 6.74
CA PRO A 101 7.27 9.54 7.23
C PRO A 101 6.96 8.03 7.26
N LEU A 102 5.83 7.59 6.70
CA LEU A 102 5.36 6.20 6.81
C LEU A 102 6.06 5.23 5.84
N ASN A 103 6.91 5.70 4.93
CA ASN A 103 7.56 4.86 3.91
C ASN A 103 8.07 3.50 4.43
N PRO A 104 8.86 3.42 5.53
CA PRO A 104 9.37 2.12 6.00
C PRO A 104 8.29 1.25 6.65
N TYR A 105 7.15 1.81 7.01
CA TYR A 105 6.11 1.17 7.80
C TYR A 105 4.86 0.79 7.01
N SER A 106 4.80 1.11 5.72
CA SER A 106 3.59 0.99 4.91
C SER A 106 3.81 0.36 3.54
N ILE A 107 2.71 -0.11 2.96
CA ILE A 107 2.59 -0.48 1.56
C ILE A 107 1.84 0.64 0.84
N GLY A 108 2.39 1.21 -0.21
CA GLY A 108 1.72 2.21 -1.05
C GLY A 108 1.08 1.56 -2.27
N ILE A 109 -0.18 1.90 -2.53
CA ILE A 109 -0.94 1.44 -3.70
C ILE A 109 -1.41 2.68 -4.47
N GLU A 110 -0.97 2.80 -5.70
CA GLU A 110 -1.46 3.79 -6.66
C GLU A 110 -2.65 3.21 -7.43
N GLN A 111 -3.71 3.98 -7.59
CA GLN A 111 -4.83 3.62 -8.46
C GLN A 111 -4.99 4.64 -9.57
N ALA A 112 -5.47 4.20 -10.73
CA ALA A 112 -5.84 5.11 -11.81
C ALA A 112 -6.93 6.07 -11.33
N GLY A 113 -6.82 7.35 -11.71
CA GLY A 113 -7.75 8.39 -11.30
C GLY A 113 -7.04 9.62 -10.73
N ARG A 114 -7.82 10.57 -10.26
CA ARG A 114 -7.35 11.87 -9.80
C ARG A 114 -8.00 12.28 -8.48
N ALA A 115 -7.25 12.94 -7.61
CA ALA A 115 -7.76 13.45 -6.33
C ALA A 115 -8.93 14.42 -6.44
N LYS A 116 -9.09 15.08 -7.59
CA LYS A 116 -10.20 16.03 -7.84
C LYS A 116 -11.50 15.38 -8.34
N GLN A 117 -11.52 14.06 -8.57
CA GLN A 117 -12.72 13.35 -8.98
C GLN A 117 -13.83 13.55 -7.96
N LEU A 118 -15.06 13.69 -8.47
CA LEU A 118 -16.26 13.75 -7.65
C LEU A 118 -16.72 12.34 -7.26
N GLU A 119 -17.67 12.24 -6.35
CA GLU A 119 -18.27 10.97 -5.96
C GLU A 119 -18.87 10.21 -7.15
N SER A 120 -19.52 10.96 -8.09
CA SER A 120 -20.06 10.38 -9.33
C SER A 120 -18.98 9.79 -10.24
N ASP A 121 -17.78 10.37 -10.25
CA ASP A 121 -16.67 9.88 -11.06
C ASP A 121 -16.11 8.59 -10.46
N TRP A 122 -15.97 8.53 -9.12
CA TRP A 122 -15.57 7.31 -8.42
C TRP A 122 -16.62 6.19 -8.47
N ALA A 123 -17.87 6.53 -8.74
CA ALA A 123 -18.97 5.58 -8.92
C ALA A 123 -19.21 5.17 -10.38
N ASP A 124 -18.43 5.67 -11.33
CA ASP A 124 -18.54 5.29 -12.72
C ASP A 124 -18.13 3.80 -12.96
N PRO A 125 -18.50 3.20 -14.11
CA PRO A 125 -18.21 1.78 -14.37
C PRO A 125 -16.73 1.43 -14.35
N TYR A 126 -15.82 2.34 -14.71
CA TYR A 126 -14.39 2.09 -14.68
C TYR A 126 -13.87 2.05 -13.25
N SER A 127 -14.10 3.13 -12.50
CA SER A 127 -13.65 3.27 -11.12
C SER A 127 -14.26 2.18 -10.21
N ALA A 128 -15.55 1.91 -10.34
CA ALA A 128 -16.21 0.84 -9.59
C ALA A 128 -15.58 -0.55 -9.89
N ALA A 129 -15.37 -0.88 -11.17
CA ALA A 129 -14.74 -2.15 -11.54
C ALA A 129 -13.28 -2.25 -11.08
N MET A 130 -12.51 -1.16 -11.11
CA MET A 130 -11.15 -1.11 -10.59
C MET A 130 -11.14 -1.34 -9.07
N VAL A 131 -11.98 -0.64 -8.34
CA VAL A 131 -12.07 -0.77 -6.87
C VAL A 131 -12.46 -2.18 -6.49
N ASP A 132 -13.56 -2.71 -7.04
CA ASP A 132 -14.10 -4.01 -6.67
C ASP A 132 -13.23 -5.18 -7.18
N GLY A 133 -12.69 -5.05 -8.40
CA GLY A 133 -11.96 -6.13 -9.07
C GLY A 133 -10.46 -6.19 -8.74
N GLN A 134 -9.82 -5.06 -8.45
CA GLN A 134 -8.37 -5.00 -8.25
C GLN A 134 -8.00 -4.47 -6.87
N LEU A 135 -8.45 -3.28 -6.48
CA LEU A 135 -8.00 -2.64 -5.24
C LEU A 135 -8.43 -3.43 -4.00
N VAL A 136 -9.72 -3.71 -3.85
CA VAL A 136 -10.28 -4.40 -2.68
C VAL A 136 -9.66 -5.79 -2.48
N PRO A 137 -9.58 -6.66 -3.50
CA PRO A 137 -8.91 -7.96 -3.37
C PRO A 137 -7.43 -7.86 -3.00
N LEU A 138 -6.69 -6.91 -3.58
CA LEU A 138 -5.28 -6.67 -3.25
C LEU A 138 -5.13 -6.26 -1.78
N VAL A 139 -5.91 -5.26 -1.34
CA VAL A 139 -5.87 -4.76 0.05
C VAL A 139 -6.22 -5.87 1.04
N ALA A 140 -7.23 -6.70 0.75
CA ALA A 140 -7.59 -7.84 1.60
C ALA A 140 -6.45 -8.86 1.73
N LYS A 141 -5.75 -9.19 0.63
CA LYS A 141 -4.57 -10.06 0.66
C LYS A 141 -3.43 -9.47 1.49
N LEU A 142 -3.16 -8.17 1.34
CA LEU A 142 -2.12 -7.47 2.10
C LEU A 142 -2.46 -7.41 3.60
N CYS A 143 -3.71 -7.14 3.95
CA CYS A 143 -4.20 -7.19 5.33
C CYS A 143 -3.92 -8.57 5.95
N ARG A 144 -4.30 -9.65 5.28
CA ARG A 144 -4.07 -11.03 5.75
C ARG A 144 -2.58 -11.34 5.89
N ARG A 145 -1.77 -11.05 4.88
CA ARG A 145 -0.33 -11.35 4.83
C ARG A 145 0.45 -10.65 5.92
N HIS A 146 0.18 -9.37 6.12
CA HIS A 146 0.92 -8.53 7.07
C HIS A 146 0.21 -8.35 8.41
N ARG A 147 -0.96 -8.98 8.59
CA ARG A 147 -1.79 -8.86 9.80
C ARG A 147 -2.16 -7.41 10.10
N ILE A 148 -2.49 -6.65 9.05
CA ILE A 148 -2.99 -5.28 9.13
C ILE A 148 -4.50 -5.34 9.31
N LEU A 149 -5.03 -4.64 10.31
CA LEU A 149 -6.47 -4.61 10.51
C LEU A 149 -7.19 -3.91 9.34
N PRO A 150 -8.27 -4.48 8.81
CA PRO A 150 -9.05 -3.86 7.73
C PRO A 150 -9.96 -2.76 8.31
N ARG A 151 -9.38 -1.67 8.77
CA ARG A 151 -10.08 -0.55 9.38
C ARG A 151 -9.45 0.77 8.99
N LEU A 152 -10.22 1.83 9.11
CA LEU A 152 -9.71 3.19 9.06
C LEU A 152 -8.93 3.51 10.34
N VAL A 153 -7.83 4.24 10.17
CA VAL A 153 -7.07 4.78 11.30
C VAL A 153 -7.42 6.25 11.45
N SER A 154 -7.81 6.71 12.65
CA SER A 154 -8.06 8.13 12.88
C SER A 154 -6.76 8.96 12.85
N ASP A 155 -6.88 10.27 12.64
CA ASP A 155 -5.73 11.17 12.63
C ASP A 155 -4.94 11.15 13.95
N ASP A 156 -5.66 11.13 15.08
CA ASP A 156 -5.04 11.09 16.40
C ASP A 156 -4.30 9.77 16.64
N LEU A 157 -4.93 8.65 16.28
CA LEU A 157 -4.31 7.33 16.39
C LEU A 157 -3.08 7.23 15.48
N LEU A 158 -3.16 7.73 14.25
CA LEU A 158 -2.04 7.71 13.31
C LEU A 158 -0.86 8.55 13.78
N LYS A 159 -1.14 9.70 14.40
CA LYS A 159 -0.12 10.60 14.97
C LYS A 159 0.61 9.94 16.14
N GLU A 160 -0.12 9.29 17.05
CA GLU A 160 0.46 8.54 18.18
C GLU A 160 1.24 7.32 17.72
N ALA A 161 0.67 6.59 16.78
CA ALA A 161 1.14 5.28 16.32
C ALA A 161 2.59 5.29 15.81
N LEU A 162 3.04 6.35 15.12
CA LEU A 162 4.39 6.37 14.54
C LEU A 162 5.46 6.20 15.61
N ALA A 163 5.33 6.87 16.76
CA ALA A 163 6.28 6.73 17.85
C ALA A 163 6.23 5.32 18.48
N GLU A 164 5.05 4.75 18.60
CA GLU A 164 4.87 3.43 19.21
C GLU A 164 5.39 2.29 18.30
N VAL A 165 5.15 2.37 16.99
CA VAL A 165 5.72 1.37 16.05
C VAL A 165 7.24 1.51 15.92
N GLU A 166 7.80 2.71 16.06
CA GLU A 166 9.26 2.91 16.15
C GLU A 166 9.86 2.23 17.39
N LYS A 167 9.20 2.35 18.55
CA LYS A 167 9.61 1.68 19.80
C LYS A 167 9.55 0.15 19.71
N ALA A 168 8.60 -0.39 18.97
CA ALA A 168 8.49 -1.83 18.76
C ALA A 168 9.75 -2.43 18.11
N GLY A 169 10.47 -1.65 17.30
CA GLY A 169 11.77 -1.99 16.73
C GLY A 169 11.79 -3.36 16.05
N THR A 170 12.65 -4.28 16.51
CA THR A 170 12.74 -5.66 16.00
C THR A 170 12.05 -6.69 16.88
N ASN A 171 11.48 -6.30 18.02
CA ASN A 171 10.83 -7.22 18.96
C ASN A 171 9.52 -7.79 18.37
N PRO A 172 9.38 -9.11 18.14
CA PRO A 172 8.20 -9.68 17.50
C PRO A 172 6.90 -9.47 18.29
N ALA A 173 6.94 -9.61 19.62
CA ALA A 173 5.76 -9.44 20.47
C ALA A 173 5.30 -7.99 20.51
N ALA A 174 6.23 -7.03 20.61
CA ALA A 174 5.91 -5.61 20.55
C ALA A 174 5.33 -5.21 19.17
N ARG A 175 5.87 -5.76 18.09
CA ARG A 175 5.32 -5.58 16.74
C ARG A 175 3.91 -6.12 16.60
N ASP A 176 3.65 -7.30 17.13
CA ASP A 176 2.30 -7.89 17.08
C ASP A 176 1.30 -7.04 17.86
N MET A 177 1.66 -6.61 19.05
CA MET A 177 0.83 -5.69 19.84
C MET A 177 0.58 -4.36 19.10
N ALA A 178 1.63 -3.75 18.56
CA ALA A 178 1.51 -2.51 17.81
C ALA A 178 0.60 -2.66 16.58
N ARG A 179 0.64 -3.81 15.87
CA ARG A 179 -0.30 -4.06 14.76
C ARG A 179 -1.75 -4.11 15.22
N ARG A 180 -2.04 -4.80 16.32
CA ARG A 180 -3.40 -4.91 16.88
C ARG A 180 -3.98 -3.56 17.27
N ILE A 181 -3.15 -2.61 17.68
CA ILE A 181 -3.58 -1.30 18.18
C ILE A 181 -3.58 -0.26 17.06
N TYR A 182 -2.53 -0.22 16.24
CA TYR A 182 -2.23 0.93 15.38
C TYR A 182 -2.35 0.67 13.88
N SER A 183 -2.45 -0.60 13.43
CA SER A 183 -2.48 -0.89 12.00
C SER A 183 -3.82 -0.56 11.35
N GLY A 184 -3.79 -0.34 10.05
CA GLY A 184 -4.98 -0.12 9.26
C GLY A 184 -4.71 0.49 7.89
N ILE A 185 -5.77 1.04 7.32
CA ILE A 185 -5.78 1.65 6.00
C ILE A 185 -5.88 3.16 6.16
N VAL A 186 -5.03 3.89 5.44
CA VAL A 186 -4.95 5.35 5.45
C VAL A 186 -4.83 5.89 4.02
N THR A 187 -5.00 7.19 3.82
CA THR A 187 -4.76 7.86 2.54
C THR A 187 -3.51 8.73 2.60
N HIS A 188 -2.92 9.05 1.44
CA HIS A 188 -1.81 9.99 1.38
C HIS A 188 -2.22 11.39 1.87
N ALA A 189 -3.43 11.83 1.55
CA ALA A 189 -4.00 13.08 2.10
C ALA A 189 -3.97 13.09 3.64
N GLN A 190 -4.36 11.98 4.26
CA GLN A 190 -4.33 11.84 5.72
C GLN A 190 -2.91 11.91 6.27
N VAL A 191 -1.96 11.16 5.66
CA VAL A 191 -0.55 11.19 6.05
C VAL A 191 0.02 12.61 5.95
N SER A 192 -0.27 13.31 4.84
CA SER A 192 0.13 14.70 4.62
C SER A 192 -0.43 15.64 5.68
N ARG A 193 -1.71 15.51 6.01
CA ARG A 193 -2.40 16.34 7.03
C ARG A 193 -1.83 16.12 8.43
N VAL A 194 -1.61 14.85 8.81
CA VAL A 194 -1.15 14.49 10.16
C VAL A 194 0.31 14.87 10.38
N PHE A 195 1.19 14.53 9.44
CA PHE A 195 2.64 14.67 9.65
C PHE A 195 3.24 15.92 9.01
N LYS A 196 2.54 16.59 8.10
CA LYS A 196 2.98 17.83 7.43
C LYS A 196 4.34 17.70 6.73
N LYS A 197 4.63 16.51 6.17
CA LYS A 197 5.85 16.23 5.41
C LYS A 197 5.65 16.31 3.89
N SER A 198 4.42 16.43 3.46
CA SER A 198 3.98 16.64 2.07
C SER A 198 2.67 17.43 2.06
N THR A 199 2.22 17.82 0.88
CA THR A 199 0.97 18.58 0.68
C THR A 199 -0.01 17.83 -0.24
N HIS A 200 0.12 16.52 -0.31
CA HIS A 200 -0.72 15.69 -1.15
C HIS A 200 -2.16 15.61 -0.64
N SER A 201 -3.10 15.56 -1.57
CA SER A 201 -4.54 15.46 -1.29
C SER A 201 -5.17 14.17 -1.82
N ASP A 202 -4.37 13.31 -2.46
CA ASP A 202 -4.82 12.05 -3.03
C ASP A 202 -5.19 11.01 -1.95
N PRO A 203 -6.15 10.13 -2.23
CA PRO A 203 -6.93 9.96 -3.45
C PRO A 203 -8.09 10.96 -3.63
N GLY A 204 -8.19 11.96 -2.80
CA GLY A 204 -9.21 13.00 -2.85
C GLY A 204 -10.35 12.82 -1.84
N LEU A 205 -11.13 13.90 -1.65
CA LEU A 205 -12.17 13.98 -0.63
C LEU A 205 -13.34 13.00 -0.91
N HIS A 206 -13.63 12.78 -2.19
CA HIS A 206 -14.77 11.99 -2.63
C HIS A 206 -14.44 10.51 -2.91
N PHE A 207 -13.19 10.10 -2.66
CA PHE A 207 -12.83 8.69 -2.77
C PHE A 207 -13.58 7.86 -1.72
N PRO A 208 -14.26 6.76 -2.10
CA PRO A 208 -15.15 6.01 -1.21
C PRO A 208 -14.38 5.09 -0.23
N LEU A 209 -13.47 5.66 0.56
CA LEU A 209 -12.54 4.91 1.41
C LEU A 209 -13.27 4.03 2.45
N GLU A 210 -14.36 4.50 3.05
CA GLU A 210 -15.16 3.72 4.01
C GLU A 210 -15.78 2.49 3.35
N GLY A 211 -16.30 2.65 2.12
CA GLY A 211 -16.83 1.55 1.32
C GLY A 211 -15.76 0.52 0.98
N VAL A 212 -14.57 0.99 0.55
CA VAL A 212 -13.41 0.12 0.28
C VAL A 212 -13.06 -0.70 1.51
N VAL A 213 -12.93 -0.08 2.68
CA VAL A 213 -12.56 -0.78 3.93
C VAL A 213 -13.63 -1.81 4.32
N SER A 214 -14.92 -1.46 4.20
CA SER A 214 -16.02 -2.39 4.45
C SER A 214 -15.98 -3.62 3.54
N LEU A 215 -15.72 -3.43 2.24
CA LEU A 215 -15.58 -4.53 1.28
C LEU A 215 -14.34 -5.39 1.59
N VAL A 216 -13.23 -4.77 1.96
CA VAL A 216 -12.01 -5.50 2.38
C VAL A 216 -12.28 -6.38 3.59
N GLU A 217 -12.98 -5.87 4.60
CA GLU A 217 -13.34 -6.63 5.80
C GLU A 217 -14.20 -7.84 5.46
N GLN A 218 -15.18 -7.68 4.56
CA GLN A 218 -16.06 -8.77 4.10
C GLN A 218 -15.30 -9.90 3.37
N LEU A 219 -14.16 -9.60 2.73
CA LEU A 219 -13.33 -10.60 2.04
C LEU A 219 -12.43 -11.40 3.00
N ILE A 220 -12.29 -10.98 4.25
CA ILE A 220 -11.42 -11.66 5.22
C ILE A 220 -12.29 -12.55 6.14
N PRO A 221 -12.01 -13.87 6.20
CA PRO A 221 -12.78 -14.76 7.05
C PRO A 221 -12.81 -14.29 8.52
N PRO A 222 -13.95 -14.39 9.22
CA PRO A 222 -14.06 -13.94 10.62
C PRO A 222 -13.00 -14.53 11.56
N VAL A 223 -12.63 -15.79 11.36
CA VAL A 223 -11.57 -16.45 12.15
C VAL A 223 -10.21 -15.77 11.97
N GLU A 224 -9.91 -15.29 10.77
CA GLU A 224 -8.65 -14.56 10.50
C GLU A 224 -8.72 -13.15 11.10
N LEU A 225 -9.85 -12.46 11.02
CA LEU A 225 -10.07 -11.16 11.67
C LEU A 225 -9.84 -11.26 13.19
N MET A 226 -10.41 -12.29 13.83
CA MET A 226 -10.17 -12.55 15.26
C MET A 226 -8.69 -12.78 15.56
N ALA A 227 -8.01 -13.56 14.73
CA ALA A 227 -6.57 -13.84 14.89
C ALA A 227 -5.71 -12.59 14.72
N MET A 228 -6.13 -11.63 13.90
CA MET A 228 -5.49 -10.33 13.76
C MET A 228 -5.78 -9.39 14.93
N GLY A 229 -6.76 -9.68 15.75
CA GLY A 229 -7.15 -8.88 16.92
C GLY A 229 -8.25 -7.85 16.63
N SER A 230 -8.97 -8.00 15.50
CA SER A 230 -10.21 -7.28 15.28
C SER A 230 -11.22 -7.76 16.33
N LEU A 231 -11.69 -6.85 17.18
CA LEU A 231 -12.89 -7.10 17.96
C LEU A 231 -14.04 -7.10 16.96
N ALA A 232 -14.56 -8.28 16.63
CA ALA A 232 -15.81 -8.36 15.92
C ALA A 232 -16.81 -7.46 16.66
N HIS A 233 -17.43 -6.52 15.94
CA HIS A 233 -18.67 -5.92 16.39
C HIS A 233 -19.67 -7.07 16.50
N VAL A 234 -19.77 -7.64 17.69
CA VAL A 234 -20.91 -8.49 18.06
C VAL A 234 -22.08 -7.53 18.02
N GLY A 235 -22.77 -7.53 16.88
CA GLY A 235 -24.02 -6.82 16.73
C GLY A 235 -24.95 -7.31 17.84
N GLY A 236 -25.20 -6.43 18.79
CA GLY A 236 -26.31 -6.61 19.72
C GLY A 236 -27.58 -6.55 18.90
N GLY A 237 -28.35 -7.64 18.94
CA GLY A 237 -29.70 -7.72 18.44
C GLY A 237 -30.66 -6.82 19.18
#